data_b06f9b6a3d1262b8594a4881ef30fdc6
#
_entry.id   b06f9b6a3d1262b8594a4881ef30fdc6
#
_cell.length_a   1.000
_cell.length_b   1.000
_cell.length_c   1.000
_cell.angle_alpha   90.00
_cell.angle_beta   90.00
_cell.angle_gamma   90.00
#
_symmetry.space_group_name_H-M   'P 1'
#
loop_
_entity.id
_entity.type
_entity.pdbx_description
1 polymer ?
#
loop_
_entity_poly.entity_id
_entity_poly.type
_entity_poly.pdbx_seq_one_letter_code
_entity_poly.pdbx_strand_id
1 'polypeptide(L)'
;EKKINSFQNFKTKVDKIDIHFIKEEGSGSNPKTLLLMHGWPGSVFEFIEIIDQLAHPEKYGGNKEEGMTVIVPSLPGFGFSGSSSKPYGPRKIAEVLNKMMTVNLKYKTYVAQGGDWGATIANWLGYDHSTYCKAIHINCLTMRLPNGPKTEEEKKWIKKFDQDQIIQDGYRTQQATKPQTLSYAMMDSPVGVA
;
A
#
# COMPACT_ATOMS: atom_id res chain seq x y z
N GLU A 1 7.11 9.95 16.23
CA GLU A 1 7.82 8.83 16.85
C GLU A 1 6.94 8.11 17.87
N LYS A 2 6.35 8.79 18.86
CA LYS A 2 5.47 8.17 19.88
C LYS A 2 4.30 7.37 19.25
N LYS A 3 3.62 7.89 18.22
CA LYS A 3 2.49 7.22 17.57
C LYS A 3 2.89 5.92 16.90
N ILE A 4 4.00 5.85 16.17
CA ILE A 4 4.42 4.60 15.51
C ILE A 4 4.90 3.56 16.53
N ASN A 5 5.53 4.02 17.61
CA ASN A 5 6.01 3.17 18.69
C ASN A 5 4.90 2.68 19.63
N SER A 6 3.66 3.18 19.52
CA SER A 6 2.51 2.62 20.24
C SER A 6 2.00 1.32 19.64
N PHE A 7 2.38 1.00 18.40
CA PHE A 7 2.07 -0.26 17.75
C PHE A 7 3.24 -1.24 17.84
N GLN A 8 2.94 -2.52 17.70
CA GLN A 8 3.97 -3.55 17.61
C GLN A 8 4.63 -3.51 16.23
N ASN A 9 5.93 -3.24 16.21
CA ASN A 9 6.73 -3.15 15.01
C ASN A 9 7.63 -4.39 14.88
N PHE A 10 7.63 -5.00 13.72
CA PHE A 10 8.37 -6.23 13.42
C PHE A 10 9.25 -6.07 12.19
N LYS A 11 10.22 -6.96 12.06
CA LYS A 11 10.98 -7.18 10.82
C LYS A 11 11.02 -8.67 10.49
N THR A 12 10.90 -8.99 9.22
CA THR A 12 11.11 -10.34 8.70
C THR A 12 11.92 -10.29 7.41
N LYS A 13 12.71 -11.32 7.16
CA LYS A 13 13.52 -11.40 5.94
C LYS A 13 12.78 -12.19 4.86
N VAL A 14 12.55 -11.55 3.71
CA VAL A 14 11.96 -12.16 2.52
C VAL A 14 12.93 -11.99 1.36
N ASP A 15 13.38 -13.09 0.76
CA ASP A 15 14.29 -13.09 -0.40
C ASP A 15 15.52 -12.16 -0.25
N LYS A 16 16.13 -12.05 0.90
CA LYS A 16 17.27 -11.18 1.26
C LYS A 16 16.93 -9.72 1.59
N ILE A 17 15.66 -9.32 1.56
CA ILE A 17 15.22 -7.98 1.95
C ILE A 17 14.59 -8.07 3.33
N ASP A 18 15.00 -7.20 4.24
CA ASP A 18 14.33 -7.03 5.53
C ASP A 18 13.06 -6.20 5.32
N ILE A 19 11.91 -6.80 5.58
CA ILE A 19 10.61 -6.12 5.50
C ILE A 19 10.16 -5.76 6.91
N HIS A 20 10.02 -4.47 7.15
CA HIS A 20 9.38 -3.95 8.35
C HIS A 20 7.87 -3.97 8.17
N PHE A 21 7.15 -4.24 9.25
CA PHE A 21 5.69 -4.12 9.27
C PHE A 21 5.18 -3.86 10.68
N ILE A 22 4.06 -3.14 10.74
CA ILE A 22 3.21 -3.05 11.95
C ILE A 22 2.24 -4.22 11.91
N LYS A 23 1.99 -4.82 13.07
CA LYS A 23 0.96 -5.85 13.24
C LYS A 23 0.09 -5.50 14.43
N GLU A 24 -1.23 -5.56 14.22
CA GLU A 24 -2.24 -5.48 15.27
C GLU A 24 -3.18 -6.68 15.15
N GLU A 25 -3.35 -7.41 16.24
CA GLU A 25 -4.24 -8.58 16.25
C GLU A 25 -5.70 -8.15 16.35
N GLY A 26 -6.55 -8.75 15.52
CA GLY A 26 -7.99 -8.49 15.56
C GLY A 26 -8.66 -9.05 16.81
N SER A 27 -9.65 -8.34 17.34
CA SER A 27 -10.37 -8.70 18.58
C SER A 27 -11.37 -9.85 18.44
N GLY A 28 -11.74 -10.24 17.21
CA GLY A 28 -12.70 -11.33 16.97
C GLY A 28 -12.16 -12.71 17.33
N SER A 29 -13.05 -13.69 17.43
CA SER A 29 -12.70 -15.08 17.72
C SER A 29 -11.92 -15.78 16.59
N ASN A 30 -12.10 -15.30 15.34
CA ASN A 30 -11.38 -15.78 14.15
C ASN A 30 -11.14 -14.60 13.17
N PRO A 31 -10.26 -13.66 13.52
CA PRO A 31 -10.07 -12.43 12.76
C PRO A 31 -9.52 -12.72 11.36
N LYS A 32 -10.14 -12.12 10.35
CA LYS A 32 -9.59 -12.12 8.99
C LYS A 32 -8.32 -11.28 8.97
N THR A 33 -7.35 -11.65 8.13
CA THR A 33 -6.11 -10.91 8.01
C THR A 33 -6.22 -9.89 6.87
N LEU A 34 -5.89 -8.64 7.17
CA LEU A 34 -5.89 -7.52 6.25
C LEU A 34 -4.45 -7.00 6.05
N LEU A 35 -4.01 -6.97 4.81
CA LEU A 35 -2.75 -6.36 4.39
C LEU A 35 -3.04 -4.95 3.85
N LEU A 36 -2.53 -3.90 4.53
CA LEU A 36 -2.66 -2.49 4.14
C LEU A 36 -1.37 -1.99 3.51
N MET A 37 -1.43 -1.49 2.28
CA MET A 37 -0.25 -1.08 1.50
C MET A 37 -0.34 0.38 1.10
N HIS A 38 0.67 1.15 1.54
CA HIS A 38 0.87 2.56 1.19
C HIS A 38 1.42 2.73 -0.24
N GLY A 39 1.62 3.96 -0.65
CA GLY A 39 2.20 4.33 -1.93
C GLY A 39 3.36 5.31 -1.83
N TRP A 40 3.59 6.09 -2.87
CA TRP A 40 4.61 7.13 -2.95
C TRP A 40 3.97 8.52 -2.82
N PRO A 41 4.54 9.44 -2.05
CA PRO A 41 5.73 9.33 -1.18
C PRO A 41 5.39 8.87 0.25
N GLY A 42 4.38 8.07 0.42
CA GLY A 42 3.79 7.66 1.68
C GLY A 42 4.59 6.64 2.50
N SER A 43 3.99 6.19 3.57
CA SER A 43 4.55 5.21 4.49
C SER A 43 3.44 4.52 5.29
N VAL A 44 3.81 3.60 6.20
CA VAL A 44 2.88 2.99 7.17
C VAL A 44 2.09 4.04 7.97
N PHE A 45 2.57 5.27 8.01
CA PHE A 45 1.93 6.38 8.72
C PHE A 45 0.55 6.75 8.17
N GLU A 46 0.28 6.45 6.90
CA GLU A 46 -1.05 6.65 6.28
C GLU A 46 -2.17 5.91 7.01
N PHE A 47 -1.85 4.81 7.68
CA PHE A 47 -2.83 3.92 8.31
C PHE A 47 -2.91 4.03 9.84
N ILE A 48 -2.03 4.81 10.47
CA ILE A 48 -1.90 4.90 11.94
C ILE A 48 -3.24 5.18 12.64
N GLU A 49 -4.10 5.99 12.04
CA GLU A 49 -5.38 6.38 12.66
C GLU A 49 -6.47 5.30 12.50
N ILE A 50 -6.30 4.34 11.58
CA ILE A 50 -7.33 3.34 11.29
C ILE A 50 -6.95 1.93 11.76
N ILE A 51 -5.69 1.66 12.08
CA ILE A 51 -5.23 0.32 12.51
C ILE A 51 -6.06 -0.18 13.70
N ASP A 52 -6.16 0.61 14.77
CA ASP A 52 -6.89 0.20 15.99
C ASP A 52 -8.40 0.07 15.72
N GLN A 53 -8.97 0.92 14.86
CA GLN A 53 -10.38 0.85 14.49
C GLN A 53 -10.74 -0.42 13.70
N LEU A 54 -9.84 -0.86 12.84
CA LEU A 54 -10.02 -2.09 12.07
C LEU A 54 -9.76 -3.34 12.89
N ALA A 55 -8.82 -3.28 13.83
CA ALA A 55 -8.49 -4.41 14.69
C ALA A 55 -9.48 -4.56 15.86
N HIS A 56 -9.96 -3.46 16.40
CA HIS A 56 -10.79 -3.41 17.62
C HIS A 56 -12.04 -2.54 17.42
N PRO A 57 -12.93 -2.89 16.47
CA PRO A 57 -14.11 -2.07 16.16
C PRO A 57 -15.03 -1.86 17.37
N GLU A 58 -15.02 -2.76 18.36
CA GLU A 58 -15.80 -2.62 19.59
C GLU A 58 -15.44 -1.40 20.43
N LYS A 59 -14.21 -0.89 20.33
CA LYS A 59 -13.79 0.34 20.99
C LYS A 59 -14.43 1.58 20.37
N TYR A 60 -14.98 1.46 19.16
CA TYR A 60 -15.54 2.52 18.34
C TYR A 60 -17.02 2.30 18.02
N GLY A 61 -17.70 1.43 18.79
CA GLY A 61 -19.13 1.15 18.63
C GLY A 61 -19.49 0.10 17.59
N GLY A 62 -18.50 -0.58 17.03
CA GLY A 62 -18.69 -1.71 16.09
C GLY A 62 -18.79 -3.06 16.80
N ASN A 63 -18.87 -4.12 16.01
CA ASN A 63 -18.95 -5.48 16.51
C ASN A 63 -17.53 -6.08 16.66
N LYS A 64 -17.22 -6.62 17.83
CA LYS A 64 -15.94 -7.26 18.13
C LYS A 64 -15.57 -8.37 17.11
N GLU A 65 -16.54 -9.15 16.66
CA GLU A 65 -16.30 -10.24 15.70
C GLU A 65 -15.93 -9.76 14.27
N GLU A 66 -16.06 -8.46 14.00
CA GLU A 66 -15.63 -7.84 12.74
C GLU A 66 -14.17 -7.38 12.79
N GLY A 67 -13.51 -7.46 13.96
CA GLY A 67 -12.11 -7.10 14.12
C GLY A 67 -11.20 -7.92 13.21
N MET A 68 -10.27 -7.23 12.54
CA MET A 68 -9.33 -7.84 11.58
C MET A 68 -7.91 -7.81 12.13
N THR A 69 -7.14 -8.88 11.93
CA THR A 69 -5.69 -8.78 12.14
C THR A 69 -5.09 -7.94 11.02
N VAL A 70 -4.52 -6.79 11.38
CA VAL A 70 -4.02 -5.79 10.44
C VAL A 70 -2.51 -5.89 10.32
N ILE A 71 -2.00 -6.02 9.08
CA ILE A 71 -0.58 -6.05 8.73
C ILE A 71 -0.29 -4.86 7.82
N VAL A 72 0.62 -3.99 8.23
CA VAL A 72 0.97 -2.77 7.50
C VAL A 72 2.48 -2.77 7.21
N PRO A 73 2.93 -3.30 6.06
CA PRO A 73 4.35 -3.29 5.73
C PRO A 73 4.81 -1.90 5.29
N SER A 74 6.04 -1.54 5.63
CA SER A 74 6.80 -0.62 4.81
C SER A 74 7.17 -1.33 3.51
N LEU A 75 6.80 -0.78 2.37
CA LEU A 75 7.16 -1.38 1.08
C LEU A 75 8.67 -1.49 0.92
N PRO A 76 9.20 -2.47 0.14
CA PRO A 76 10.63 -2.58 -0.14
C PRO A 76 11.21 -1.25 -0.63
N GLY A 77 12.25 -0.77 0.04
CA GLY A 77 12.88 0.54 -0.24
C GLY A 77 12.24 1.74 0.44
N PHE A 78 11.20 1.54 1.24
CA PHE A 78 10.50 2.59 1.98
C PHE A 78 10.67 2.43 3.49
N GLY A 79 10.61 3.54 4.20
CA GLY A 79 10.57 3.58 5.66
C GLY A 79 11.65 2.73 6.32
N PHE A 80 11.24 1.73 7.08
CA PHE A 80 12.13 0.87 7.86
C PHE A 80 12.46 -0.47 7.18
N SER A 81 11.97 -0.68 5.95
CA SER A 81 12.31 -1.84 5.13
C SER A 81 13.62 -1.65 4.40
N GLY A 82 14.30 -2.74 4.14
CA GLY A 82 15.49 -2.76 3.29
C GLY A 82 15.15 -2.55 1.81
N SER A 83 16.16 -2.20 1.03
CA SER A 83 16.05 -2.05 -0.42
C SER A 83 16.66 -3.24 -1.16
N SER A 84 16.21 -3.48 -2.37
CA SER A 84 16.83 -4.41 -3.29
C SER A 84 17.99 -3.75 -4.04
N SER A 85 19.01 -4.55 -4.40
CA SER A 85 20.09 -4.10 -5.30
C SER A 85 19.64 -3.84 -6.73
N LYS A 86 18.46 -4.33 -7.11
CA LYS A 86 17.83 -4.11 -8.42
C LYS A 86 16.44 -3.49 -8.19
N PRO A 87 15.97 -2.62 -9.09
CA PRO A 87 14.62 -2.07 -9.00
C PRO A 87 13.56 -3.19 -9.01
N TYR A 88 12.58 -3.08 -8.09
CA TYR A 88 11.41 -3.94 -8.06
C TYR A 88 10.20 -3.19 -8.61
N GLY A 89 9.57 -3.77 -9.63
CA GLY A 89 8.25 -3.31 -10.05
C GLY A 89 7.14 -3.86 -9.13
N PRO A 90 5.92 -3.32 -9.24
CA PRO A 90 4.81 -3.66 -8.33
C PRO A 90 4.45 -5.16 -8.31
N ARG A 91 4.57 -5.86 -9.43
CA ARG A 91 4.35 -7.32 -9.49
C ARG A 91 5.37 -8.09 -8.64
N LYS A 92 6.65 -7.67 -8.67
CA LYS A 92 7.67 -8.30 -7.84
C LYS A 92 7.49 -7.97 -6.36
N ILE A 93 7.04 -6.76 -6.04
CA ILE A 93 6.69 -6.38 -4.66
C ILE A 93 5.51 -7.23 -4.17
N ALA A 94 4.49 -7.45 -4.99
CA ALA A 94 3.38 -8.34 -4.66
C ALA A 94 3.84 -9.76 -4.33
N GLU A 95 4.76 -10.33 -5.12
CA GLU A 95 5.36 -11.65 -4.83
C GLU A 95 6.07 -11.66 -3.47
N VAL A 96 6.88 -10.63 -3.16
CA VAL A 96 7.58 -10.50 -1.87
C VAL A 96 6.59 -10.42 -0.71
N LEU A 97 5.56 -9.58 -0.83
CA LEU A 97 4.54 -9.43 0.22
C LEU A 97 3.70 -10.71 0.37
N ASN A 98 3.34 -11.39 -0.73
CA ASN A 98 2.67 -12.68 -0.63
C ASN A 98 3.54 -13.72 0.11
N LYS A 99 4.83 -13.80 -0.17
CA LYS A 99 5.76 -14.66 0.57
C LYS A 99 5.83 -14.27 2.05
N MET A 100 5.90 -12.97 2.36
CA MET A 100 5.83 -12.49 3.74
C MET A 100 4.58 -13.04 4.43
N MET A 101 3.40 -12.85 3.84
CA MET A 101 2.14 -13.27 4.43
C MET A 101 2.04 -14.78 4.59
N THR A 102 2.40 -15.56 3.56
CA THR A 102 2.12 -17.00 3.50
C THR A 102 3.24 -17.86 4.07
N VAL A 103 4.49 -17.50 3.86
CA VAL A 103 5.66 -18.29 4.26
C VAL A 103 6.18 -17.83 5.62
N ASN A 104 6.42 -16.53 5.80
CA ASN A 104 7.01 -16.00 7.02
C ASN A 104 5.97 -15.89 8.15
N LEU A 105 4.81 -15.26 7.87
CA LEU A 105 3.74 -15.06 8.86
C LEU A 105 2.73 -16.22 8.91
N LYS A 106 2.78 -17.14 7.95
CA LYS A 106 1.99 -18.39 7.88
C LYS A 106 0.48 -18.19 7.80
N TYR A 107 0.02 -17.04 7.28
CA TYR A 107 -1.40 -16.84 7.03
C TYR A 107 -1.86 -17.70 5.85
N LYS A 108 -2.92 -18.49 6.05
CA LYS A 108 -3.51 -19.33 4.99
C LYS A 108 -4.20 -18.50 3.91
N THR A 109 -4.87 -17.44 4.34
CA THR A 109 -5.55 -16.49 3.47
C THR A 109 -5.48 -15.09 4.05
N TYR A 110 -5.61 -14.09 3.19
CA TYR A 110 -5.70 -12.68 3.58
C TYR A 110 -6.51 -11.89 2.56
N VAL A 111 -6.90 -10.69 2.93
CA VAL A 111 -7.43 -9.66 2.01
C VAL A 111 -6.42 -8.52 1.92
N ALA A 112 -6.39 -7.80 0.82
CA ALA A 112 -5.42 -6.74 0.60
C ALA A 112 -6.09 -5.42 0.26
N GLN A 113 -5.59 -4.33 0.84
CA GLN A 113 -6.01 -2.97 0.50
C GLN A 113 -4.78 -2.16 0.09
N GLY A 114 -4.94 -1.29 -0.91
CA GLY A 114 -3.90 -0.36 -1.32
C GLY A 114 -4.42 0.85 -2.07
N GLY A 115 -3.71 1.96 -1.88
CA GLY A 115 -3.82 3.18 -2.67
C GLY A 115 -2.53 3.43 -3.43
N ASP A 116 -2.54 4.28 -4.46
CA ASP A 116 -1.37 4.63 -5.27
C ASP A 116 -0.59 3.37 -5.74
N TRP A 117 0.71 3.24 -5.45
CA TRP A 117 1.48 2.01 -5.72
C TRP A 117 0.91 0.79 -5.00
N GLY A 118 0.37 0.96 -3.77
CA GLY A 118 -0.32 -0.10 -3.04
C GLY A 118 -1.51 -0.66 -3.81
N ALA A 119 -2.26 0.17 -4.55
CA ALA A 119 -3.36 -0.29 -5.41
C ALA A 119 -2.85 -1.18 -6.54
N THR A 120 -1.76 -0.77 -7.20
CA THR A 120 -1.15 -1.58 -8.27
C THR A 120 -0.61 -2.91 -7.73
N ILE A 121 -0.02 -2.90 -6.53
CA ILE A 121 0.45 -4.12 -5.86
C ILE A 121 -0.74 -5.02 -5.49
N ALA A 122 -1.84 -4.45 -4.94
CA ALA A 122 -3.05 -5.20 -4.60
C ALA A 122 -3.65 -5.91 -5.84
N ASN A 123 -3.67 -5.24 -7.00
CA ASN A 123 -4.09 -5.85 -8.26
C ASN A 123 -3.24 -7.09 -8.61
N TRP A 124 -1.92 -7.01 -8.48
CA TRP A 124 -1.05 -8.16 -8.73
C TRP A 124 -1.21 -9.28 -7.69
N LEU A 125 -1.50 -8.93 -6.42
CA LEU A 125 -1.85 -9.93 -5.41
C LEU A 125 -3.13 -10.68 -5.78
N GLY A 126 -4.17 -9.97 -6.20
CA GLY A 126 -5.42 -10.57 -6.64
C GLY A 126 -5.27 -11.42 -7.89
N TYR A 127 -4.42 -11.00 -8.84
CA TYR A 127 -4.23 -11.70 -10.09
C TYR A 127 -3.32 -12.93 -9.97
N ASP A 128 -2.11 -12.78 -9.41
CA ASP A 128 -1.10 -13.85 -9.36
C ASP A 128 -1.26 -14.76 -8.12
N HIS A 129 -1.89 -14.28 -7.04
CA HIS A 129 -1.90 -14.96 -5.75
C HIS A 129 -3.31 -15.17 -5.18
N SER A 130 -4.33 -15.30 -6.03
CA SER A 130 -5.75 -15.48 -5.67
C SER A 130 -6.01 -16.70 -4.78
N THR A 131 -5.12 -17.69 -4.78
CA THR A 131 -5.17 -18.80 -3.84
C THR A 131 -5.07 -18.34 -2.38
N TYR A 132 -4.34 -17.27 -2.12
CA TYR A 132 -4.10 -16.71 -0.77
C TYR A 132 -4.82 -15.38 -0.56
N CYS A 133 -4.71 -14.45 -1.52
CA CYS A 133 -5.39 -13.15 -1.50
C CYS A 133 -6.84 -13.33 -1.98
N LYS A 134 -7.80 -13.33 -1.05
CA LYS A 134 -9.20 -13.66 -1.33
C LYS A 134 -10.04 -12.49 -1.80
N ALA A 135 -9.63 -11.27 -1.50
CA ALA A 135 -10.26 -10.05 -1.97
C ALA A 135 -9.24 -8.91 -2.01
N ILE A 136 -9.49 -7.94 -2.85
CA ILE A 136 -8.73 -6.69 -2.89
C ILE A 136 -9.69 -5.51 -2.78
N HIS A 137 -9.24 -4.47 -2.07
CA HIS A 137 -9.83 -3.15 -2.08
C HIS A 137 -8.80 -2.15 -2.60
N ILE A 138 -9.20 -1.32 -3.56
CA ILE A 138 -8.34 -0.28 -4.12
C ILE A 138 -9.08 1.05 -4.14
N ASN A 139 -8.43 2.13 -3.76
CA ASN A 139 -8.97 3.49 -3.82
C ASN A 139 -8.35 4.31 -4.98
N CYS A 140 -7.48 3.70 -5.78
CA CYS A 140 -6.88 4.31 -6.94
C CYS A 140 -6.78 3.29 -8.07
N LEU A 141 -7.44 3.57 -9.20
CA LEU A 141 -7.36 2.75 -10.40
C LEU A 141 -6.51 3.47 -11.45
N THR A 142 -5.26 3.02 -11.62
CA THR A 142 -4.30 3.63 -12.54
C THR A 142 -4.29 3.03 -13.95
N MET A 143 -5.19 2.09 -14.23
CA MET A 143 -5.20 1.39 -15.51
C MET A 143 -5.91 2.18 -16.60
N ARG A 144 -5.26 2.30 -17.75
CA ARG A 144 -5.90 2.71 -19.01
C ARG A 144 -6.46 1.48 -19.73
N LEU A 145 -7.55 1.66 -20.45
CA LEU A 145 -8.13 0.59 -21.28
C LEU A 145 -7.09 0.12 -22.32
N PRO A 146 -6.74 -1.16 -22.37
CA PRO A 146 -5.68 -1.67 -23.26
C PRO A 146 -5.91 -1.36 -24.74
N ASN A 147 -7.18 -1.26 -25.16
CA ASN A 147 -7.59 -1.04 -26.53
C ASN A 147 -8.03 0.41 -26.81
N GLY A 148 -7.72 1.33 -25.90
CA GLY A 148 -8.13 2.73 -25.99
C GLY A 148 -9.64 2.95 -25.84
N PRO A 149 -10.08 4.22 -25.96
CA PRO A 149 -11.49 4.58 -25.83
C PRO A 149 -12.32 4.07 -27.01
N LYS A 150 -13.49 3.50 -26.73
CA LYS A 150 -14.41 2.96 -27.74
C LYS A 150 -15.59 3.88 -28.00
N THR A 151 -16.14 4.49 -26.95
CA THR A 151 -17.30 5.41 -27.05
C THR A 151 -16.86 6.86 -27.23
N GLU A 152 -17.75 7.70 -27.74
CA GLU A 152 -17.49 9.15 -27.85
C GLU A 152 -17.30 9.80 -26.48
N GLU A 153 -17.99 9.30 -25.46
CA GLU A 153 -17.85 9.76 -24.08
C GLU A 153 -16.46 9.43 -23.52
N GLU A 154 -15.97 8.20 -23.71
CA GLU A 154 -14.61 7.79 -23.34
C GLU A 154 -13.55 8.61 -24.07
N LYS A 155 -13.74 8.89 -25.36
CA LYS A 155 -12.83 9.76 -26.16
C LYS A 155 -12.76 11.19 -25.61
N LYS A 156 -13.91 11.78 -25.28
CA LYS A 156 -14.00 13.11 -24.67
C LYS A 156 -13.29 13.14 -23.33
N TRP A 157 -13.53 12.13 -22.50
CA TRP A 157 -12.91 12.01 -21.18
C TRP A 157 -11.38 11.90 -21.29
N ILE A 158 -10.86 11.01 -22.15
CA ILE A 158 -9.41 10.85 -22.34
C ILE A 158 -8.78 12.14 -22.86
N LYS A 159 -9.41 12.82 -23.83
CA LYS A 159 -8.90 14.09 -24.34
C LYS A 159 -8.78 15.15 -23.24
N LYS A 160 -9.80 15.26 -22.38
CA LYS A 160 -9.75 16.15 -21.22
C LYS A 160 -8.68 15.73 -20.24
N PHE A 161 -8.62 14.46 -19.90
CA PHE A 161 -7.63 13.89 -18.99
C PHE A 161 -6.19 14.19 -19.47
N ASP A 162 -5.89 13.97 -20.75
CA ASP A 162 -4.55 14.24 -21.31
C ASP A 162 -4.20 15.72 -21.29
N GLN A 163 -5.16 16.62 -21.49
CA GLN A 163 -4.97 18.06 -21.36
C GLN A 163 -4.68 18.47 -19.90
N ASP A 164 -5.45 17.92 -18.96
CA ASP A 164 -5.27 18.20 -17.53
C ASP A 164 -3.93 17.65 -17.03
N GLN A 165 -3.48 16.50 -17.53
CA GLN A 165 -2.19 15.90 -17.17
C GLN A 165 -0.98 16.79 -17.51
N ILE A 166 -1.02 17.56 -18.57
CA ILE A 166 0.07 18.48 -18.94
C ILE A 166 0.33 19.48 -17.80
N ILE A 167 -0.73 19.91 -17.11
CA ILE A 167 -0.64 20.87 -16.00
C ILE A 167 -0.43 20.17 -14.66
N GLN A 168 -1.11 19.05 -14.44
CA GLN A 168 -1.17 18.36 -13.14
C GLN A 168 0.03 17.43 -12.88
N ASP A 169 0.76 17.02 -13.90
CA ASP A 169 1.81 15.99 -13.81
C ASP A 169 3.19 16.52 -13.41
N GLY A 170 3.31 17.81 -13.11
CA GLY A 170 4.58 18.45 -12.75
C GLY A 170 5.28 17.73 -11.59
N TYR A 171 4.54 17.44 -10.50
CA TYR A 171 5.08 16.74 -9.33
C TYR A 171 5.54 15.33 -9.68
N ARG A 172 4.78 14.58 -10.47
CA ARG A 172 5.10 13.21 -10.87
C ARG A 172 6.34 13.15 -11.75
N THR A 173 6.45 14.06 -12.71
CA THR A 173 7.62 14.18 -13.58
C THR A 173 8.87 14.51 -12.77
N GLN A 174 8.77 15.44 -11.83
CA GLN A 174 9.89 15.78 -10.96
C GLN A 174 10.29 14.60 -10.06
N GLN A 175 9.34 13.94 -9.41
CA GLN A 175 9.61 12.79 -8.56
C GLN A 175 10.16 11.59 -9.35
N ALA A 176 9.70 11.38 -10.59
CA ALA A 176 10.20 10.33 -11.45
C ALA A 176 11.62 10.58 -11.99
N THR A 177 12.03 11.84 -12.10
CA THR A 177 13.30 12.21 -12.73
C THR A 177 14.32 12.84 -11.78
N LYS A 178 13.87 13.59 -10.77
CA LYS A 178 14.69 14.32 -9.80
C LYS A 178 14.12 14.22 -8.37
N PRO A 179 13.91 12.99 -7.84
CA PRO A 179 13.26 12.80 -6.53
C PRO A 179 14.03 13.46 -5.39
N GLN A 180 15.36 13.49 -5.47
CA GLN A 180 16.22 14.09 -4.45
C GLN A 180 15.97 15.59 -4.25
N THR A 181 15.56 16.30 -5.30
CA THR A 181 15.31 17.75 -5.23
C THR A 181 14.22 18.10 -4.22
N LEU A 182 13.12 17.33 -4.21
CA LEU A 182 12.01 17.55 -3.27
C LEU A 182 12.28 16.93 -1.88
N SER A 183 13.08 15.87 -1.81
CA SER A 183 13.30 15.13 -0.57
C SER A 183 13.92 15.98 0.54
N TYR A 184 14.76 16.95 0.22
CA TYR A 184 15.33 17.89 1.21
C TYR A 184 14.24 18.73 1.88
N ALA A 185 13.33 19.31 1.08
CA ALA A 185 12.22 20.11 1.62
C ALA A 185 11.26 19.24 2.44
N MET A 186 10.95 18.03 1.96
CA MET A 186 10.06 17.08 2.65
C MET A 186 10.64 16.61 3.99
N MET A 187 11.97 16.50 4.11
CA MET A 187 12.65 16.15 5.37
C MET A 187 12.72 17.29 6.36
N ASP A 188 12.80 18.53 5.87
CA ASP A 188 13.02 19.71 6.68
C ASP A 188 11.72 20.25 7.31
N SER A 189 10.64 20.28 6.54
CA SER A 189 9.40 20.93 6.98
C SER A 189 8.15 20.30 6.37
N PRO A 190 7.03 20.24 7.13
CA PRO A 190 5.71 19.86 6.56
C PRO A 190 5.29 20.75 5.38
N VAL A 191 5.71 22.01 5.35
CA VAL A 191 5.47 22.93 4.22
C VAL A 191 6.20 22.48 2.95
N GLY A 192 7.29 21.74 3.08
CA GLY A 192 8.01 21.17 1.93
C GLY A 192 7.24 20.08 1.18
N VAL A 193 6.14 19.59 1.77
CA VAL A 193 5.23 18.60 1.15
C VAL A 193 4.01 19.29 0.53
N ALA A 194 3.65 20.47 1.04
CA ALA A 194 2.50 21.26 0.57
C ALA A 194 2.79 21.99 -0.76
#